data_e68541b772d33fc6aa0c5b7e4882554f
#
_entry.id   e68541b772d33fc6aa0c5b7e4882554f
#
_cell.length_a   1.000
_cell.length_b   1.000
_cell.length_c   1.000
_cell.angle_alpha   90.00
_cell.angle_beta   90.00
_cell.angle_gamma   90.00
#
_symmetry.space_group_name_H-M   'P 1'
#
loop_
_entity.id
_entity.type
_entity.pdbx_description
1 polymer ?
#
loop_
_entity_poly.entity_id
_entity_poly.type
_entity_poly.pdbx_seq_one_letter_code
_entity_poly.pdbx_strand_id
1 'polypeptide(L)'
;VDPSGWAHFDYVKMPDYRWGIFLAPAEPERKVNFGAHQGEAAWQEVPGEYRSNLRRLIVTQGDTEPASVEQQRHLGLTAPSLYDLRNLFQVNVEEGRHLWAMVYLLHAYFGRDGREEAEALLERRSGDADNPRILGAFNEKTPDWLSFFMFTYFTDRDGKYQLASLAESGFDPLARTCRFMLTEE
;
A
#
# COMPACT_ATOMS: atom_id res chain seq x y z
N VAL A 1 -28.90 18.52 1.85
CA VAL A 1 -28.61 17.41 2.79
C VAL A 1 -29.77 16.44 2.69
N ASP A 2 -29.49 15.16 2.50
CA ASP A 2 -30.51 14.12 2.41
C ASP A 2 -31.20 13.98 3.79
N PRO A 3 -32.54 14.09 3.86
CA PRO A 3 -33.27 14.01 5.12
C PRO A 3 -33.16 12.63 5.80
N SER A 4 -32.85 11.57 5.03
CA SER A 4 -32.62 10.22 5.57
C SER A 4 -31.22 10.06 6.20
N GLY A 5 -30.37 11.08 6.06
CA GLY A 5 -29.00 11.02 6.49
C GLY A 5 -28.09 10.23 5.50
N TRP A 6 -26.81 10.29 5.74
CA TRP A 6 -25.81 9.67 4.86
C TRP A 6 -25.67 8.14 5.06
N ALA A 7 -26.08 7.61 6.19
CA ALA A 7 -25.87 6.20 6.55
C ALA A 7 -26.72 5.21 5.74
N HIS A 8 -27.69 5.66 4.96
CA HIS A 8 -28.49 4.79 4.09
C HIS A 8 -27.89 4.55 2.70
N PHE A 9 -26.88 5.33 2.31
CA PHE A 9 -26.19 5.09 1.06
C PHE A 9 -25.48 3.74 1.04
N ASP A 10 -25.55 3.02 -0.07
CA ASP A 10 -25.01 1.67 -0.17
C ASP A 10 -23.49 1.60 0.09
N TYR A 11 -22.73 2.59 -0.36
CA TYR A 11 -21.30 2.67 -0.09
C TYR A 11 -20.96 2.86 1.41
N VAL A 12 -21.87 3.34 2.23
CA VAL A 12 -21.66 3.46 3.68
C VAL A 12 -21.87 2.13 4.40
N LYS A 13 -22.72 1.27 3.86
CA LYS A 13 -23.01 -0.05 4.44
C LYS A 13 -21.82 -1.00 4.33
N MET A 14 -21.02 -0.86 3.31
CA MET A 14 -19.73 -1.53 3.09
C MET A 14 -19.66 -2.93 3.72
N PRO A 15 -20.43 -3.91 3.23
CA PRO A 15 -20.47 -5.25 3.83
C PRO A 15 -19.08 -5.92 3.81
N ASP A 16 -18.22 -5.52 2.87
CA ASP A 16 -16.89 -6.08 2.68
C ASP A 16 -15.78 -5.24 3.36
N TYR A 17 -16.13 -4.27 4.20
CA TYR A 17 -15.15 -3.47 4.92
C TYR A 17 -14.29 -4.35 5.84
N ARG A 18 -12.97 -4.23 5.68
CA ARG A 18 -12.00 -5.09 6.36
C ARG A 18 -11.10 -4.28 7.28
N TRP A 19 -10.90 -4.78 8.50
CA TRP A 19 -9.97 -4.19 9.46
C TRP A 19 -8.58 -4.81 9.40
N GLY A 20 -8.46 -6.05 8.92
CA GLY A 20 -7.22 -6.80 8.85
C GLY A 20 -6.69 -6.96 7.42
N ILE A 21 -5.57 -7.66 7.31
CA ILE A 21 -4.96 -8.05 6.05
C ILE A 21 -5.62 -9.34 5.56
N PHE A 22 -6.08 -9.34 4.31
CA PHE A 22 -6.68 -10.51 3.67
C PHE A 22 -5.99 -10.75 2.33
N LEU A 23 -4.94 -11.55 2.34
CA LEU A 23 -4.22 -11.88 1.12
C LEU A 23 -5.14 -12.57 0.11
N ALA A 24 -4.90 -12.33 -1.18
CA ALA A 24 -5.56 -13.08 -2.23
C ALA A 24 -5.36 -14.59 -2.04
N PRO A 25 -6.32 -15.44 -2.46
CA PRO A 25 -6.18 -16.89 -2.34
C PRO A 25 -4.89 -17.41 -2.98
N ALA A 26 -4.31 -18.44 -2.38
CA ALA A 26 -3.18 -19.13 -2.97
C ALA A 26 -3.61 -19.89 -4.23
N GLU A 27 -2.77 -19.83 -5.24
CA GLU A 27 -2.93 -20.57 -6.51
C GLU A 27 -1.78 -21.59 -6.60
N PRO A 28 -1.96 -22.82 -6.11
CA PRO A 28 -0.88 -23.81 -6.03
C PRO A 28 -0.21 -24.14 -7.37
N GLU A 29 -0.99 -24.03 -8.45
CA GLU A 29 -0.50 -24.30 -9.82
C GLU A 29 0.08 -23.07 -10.51
N ARG A 30 0.17 -21.93 -9.81
CA ARG A 30 0.70 -20.70 -10.40
C ARG A 30 2.17 -20.88 -10.80
N LYS A 31 2.47 -20.41 -11.98
CA LYS A 31 3.81 -20.44 -12.55
C LYS A 31 4.36 -19.05 -12.76
N VAL A 32 5.67 -18.94 -12.78
CA VAL A 32 6.37 -17.71 -13.19
C VAL A 32 6.12 -17.50 -14.68
N ASN A 33 5.64 -16.30 -15.04
CA ASN A 33 5.16 -16.03 -16.41
C ASN A 33 6.22 -15.44 -17.34
N PHE A 34 7.38 -15.04 -16.81
CA PHE A 34 8.40 -14.33 -17.60
C PHE A 34 9.81 -14.51 -17.03
N GLY A 35 10.80 -14.07 -17.80
CA GLY A 35 12.20 -14.10 -17.41
C GLY A 35 12.84 -15.49 -17.49
N ALA A 36 13.99 -15.63 -16.85
CA ALA A 36 14.78 -16.86 -16.88
C ALA A 36 14.09 -18.08 -16.25
N HIS A 37 13.13 -17.81 -15.35
CA HIS A 37 12.38 -18.84 -14.61
C HIS A 37 10.97 -19.09 -15.16
N GLN A 38 10.69 -18.63 -16.38
CA GLN A 38 9.38 -18.83 -16.99
C GLN A 38 8.98 -20.31 -17.02
N GLY A 39 7.78 -20.61 -16.54
CA GLY A 39 7.23 -21.97 -16.49
C GLY A 39 7.55 -22.74 -15.19
N GLU A 40 8.47 -22.27 -14.36
CA GLU A 40 8.70 -22.83 -13.04
C GLU A 40 7.50 -22.55 -12.10
N ALA A 41 7.36 -23.36 -11.06
CA ALA A 41 6.38 -23.10 -10.02
C ALA A 41 6.70 -21.77 -9.29
N ALA A 42 5.67 -21.01 -8.96
CA ALA A 42 5.86 -19.77 -8.21
C ALA A 42 6.49 -20.04 -6.83
N TRP A 43 7.40 -19.18 -6.45
CA TRP A 43 8.22 -19.36 -5.24
C TRP A 43 7.44 -19.02 -3.99
N GLN A 44 7.43 -19.92 -3.02
CA GLN A 44 6.83 -19.69 -1.70
C GLN A 44 7.81 -19.09 -0.71
N GLU A 45 9.12 -19.20 -0.98
CA GLU A 45 10.20 -18.62 -0.21
C GLU A 45 10.98 -17.63 -1.08
N VAL A 46 11.73 -16.72 -0.44
CA VAL A 46 12.53 -15.72 -1.15
C VAL A 46 13.74 -16.40 -1.80
N PRO A 47 13.85 -16.40 -3.15
CA PRO A 47 15.04 -16.90 -3.81
C PRO A 47 16.27 -16.06 -3.43
N GLY A 48 17.38 -16.72 -3.11
CA GLY A 48 18.59 -16.05 -2.63
C GLY A 48 19.13 -15.00 -3.60
N GLU A 49 19.11 -15.29 -4.89
CA GLU A 49 19.57 -14.39 -5.96
C GLU A 49 18.71 -13.12 -6.11
N TYR A 50 17.41 -13.18 -5.79
CA TYR A 50 16.50 -12.03 -5.86
C TYR A 50 16.24 -11.36 -4.53
N ARG A 51 16.82 -11.85 -3.43
CA ARG A 51 16.54 -11.39 -2.07
C ARG A 51 16.68 -9.87 -1.92
N SER A 52 17.77 -9.29 -2.36
CA SER A 52 18.02 -7.85 -2.23
C SER A 52 17.05 -7.03 -3.08
N ASN A 53 16.75 -7.49 -4.29
CA ASN A 53 15.83 -6.79 -5.19
C ASN A 53 14.39 -6.84 -4.66
N LEU A 54 13.92 -8.00 -4.24
CA LEU A 54 12.58 -8.17 -3.66
C LEU A 54 12.42 -7.34 -2.39
N ARG A 55 13.41 -7.38 -1.49
CA ARG A 55 13.39 -6.56 -0.27
C ARG A 55 13.26 -5.09 -0.61
N ARG A 56 14.09 -4.58 -1.52
CA ARG A 56 14.04 -3.16 -1.94
C ARG A 56 12.70 -2.77 -2.53
N LEU A 57 12.11 -3.62 -3.38
CA LEU A 57 10.79 -3.37 -3.97
C LEU A 57 9.71 -3.30 -2.89
N ILE A 58 9.70 -4.25 -1.96
CA ILE A 58 8.74 -4.29 -0.86
C ILE A 58 8.89 -3.06 0.07
N VAL A 59 10.13 -2.69 0.39
CA VAL A 59 10.40 -1.50 1.22
C VAL A 59 9.97 -0.22 0.51
N THR A 60 10.27 -0.08 -0.78
CA THR A 60 9.88 1.12 -1.55
C THR A 60 8.36 1.23 -1.64
N GLN A 61 7.65 0.14 -1.91
CA GLN A 61 6.19 0.14 -1.90
C GLN A 61 5.65 0.43 -0.50
N GLY A 62 6.16 -0.24 0.53
CA GLY A 62 5.70 -0.04 1.91
C GLY A 62 5.95 1.37 2.46
N ASP A 63 6.90 2.13 1.92
CA ASP A 63 7.20 3.50 2.35
C ASP A 63 6.18 4.52 1.81
N THR A 64 5.44 4.20 0.77
CA THR A 64 4.41 5.09 0.20
C THR A 64 3.18 5.18 1.10
N GLU A 65 2.81 4.11 1.75
CA GLU A 65 1.60 3.98 2.56
C GLU A 65 1.56 4.93 3.76
N PRO A 66 2.56 4.93 4.67
CA PRO A 66 2.56 5.89 5.78
C PRO A 66 2.80 7.32 5.30
N ALA A 67 3.43 7.52 4.15
CA ALA A 67 3.60 8.85 3.56
C ALA A 67 2.26 9.45 3.13
N SER A 68 1.38 8.65 2.52
CA SER A 68 0.02 9.05 2.17
C SER A 68 -0.77 9.46 3.42
N VAL A 69 -0.73 8.67 4.48
CA VAL A 69 -1.37 9.00 5.76
C VAL A 69 -0.84 10.30 6.37
N GLU A 70 0.47 10.56 6.27
CA GLU A 70 1.06 11.83 6.73
C GLU A 70 0.52 13.04 5.97
N GLN A 71 0.36 12.94 4.65
CA GLN A 71 -0.23 13.98 3.82
C GLN A 71 -1.70 14.23 4.19
N GLN A 72 -2.46 13.18 4.45
CA GLN A 72 -3.88 13.24 4.75
C GLN A 72 -4.18 13.77 6.17
N ARG A 73 -3.25 13.61 7.10
CA ARG A 73 -3.44 13.92 8.52
C ARG A 73 -3.97 15.33 8.80
N HIS A 74 -3.48 16.31 8.08
CA HIS A 74 -3.87 17.72 8.27
C HIS A 74 -5.16 18.08 7.53
N LEU A 75 -5.51 17.35 6.49
CA LEU A 75 -6.67 17.64 5.67
C LEU A 75 -8.00 17.41 6.41
N GLY A 76 -8.03 16.49 7.37
CA GLY A 76 -9.21 16.23 8.18
C GLY A 76 -9.73 17.46 8.92
N LEU A 77 -8.84 18.41 9.29
CA LEU A 77 -9.22 19.66 9.97
C LEU A 77 -9.93 20.66 9.04
N THR A 78 -9.77 20.53 7.75
CA THR A 78 -10.31 21.44 6.72
C THR A 78 -11.23 20.72 5.76
N ALA A 79 -11.76 19.55 6.14
CA ALA A 79 -12.65 18.78 5.29
C ALA A 79 -13.89 19.62 4.89
N PRO A 80 -14.20 19.69 3.58
CA PRO A 80 -15.34 20.48 3.09
C PRO A 80 -16.68 20.00 3.65
N SER A 81 -16.78 18.70 3.96
CA SER A 81 -17.99 18.11 4.56
C SER A 81 -17.63 16.90 5.44
N LEU A 82 -18.61 16.40 6.19
CA LEU A 82 -18.46 15.15 6.95
C LEU A 82 -18.34 13.92 6.05
N TYR A 83 -18.83 13.99 4.82
CA TYR A 83 -18.62 12.92 3.83
C TYR A 83 -17.16 12.82 3.43
N ASP A 84 -16.53 13.97 3.15
CA ASP A 84 -15.11 14.02 2.80
C ASP A 84 -14.23 13.54 3.95
N LEU A 85 -14.54 13.99 5.17
CA LEU A 85 -13.83 13.53 6.38
C LEU A 85 -13.95 12.02 6.59
N ARG A 86 -15.13 11.46 6.40
CA ARG A 86 -15.37 10.02 6.49
C ARG A 86 -14.58 9.26 5.44
N ASN A 87 -14.61 9.74 4.20
CA ASN A 87 -13.87 9.10 3.10
C ASN A 87 -12.36 9.14 3.35
N LEU A 88 -11.86 10.26 3.86
CA LEU A 88 -10.46 10.39 4.26
C LEU A 88 -10.06 9.35 5.31
N PHE A 89 -10.89 9.13 6.34
CA PHE A 89 -10.63 8.12 7.36
C PHE A 89 -10.64 6.69 6.79
N GLN A 90 -11.53 6.42 5.84
CA GLN A 90 -11.56 5.13 5.17
C GLN A 90 -10.25 4.88 4.41
N VAL A 91 -9.81 5.84 3.60
CA VAL A 91 -8.53 5.75 2.87
C VAL A 91 -7.37 5.56 3.84
N ASN A 92 -7.30 6.30 4.95
CA ASN A 92 -6.25 6.10 5.96
C ASN A 92 -6.21 4.68 6.53
N VAL A 93 -7.36 4.02 6.69
CA VAL A 93 -7.39 2.62 7.15
C VAL A 93 -6.91 1.67 6.06
N GLU A 94 -7.23 1.93 4.80
CA GLU A 94 -6.76 1.15 3.64
C GLU A 94 -5.24 1.24 3.52
N GLU A 95 -4.68 2.45 3.54
CA GLU A 95 -3.22 2.69 3.56
C GLU A 95 -2.53 1.99 4.74
N GLY A 96 -3.15 2.01 5.90
CA GLY A 96 -2.66 1.28 7.07
C GLY A 96 -2.62 -0.24 6.86
N ARG A 97 -3.62 -0.82 6.19
CA ARG A 97 -3.61 -2.24 5.82
C ARG A 97 -2.50 -2.56 4.82
N HIS A 98 -2.31 -1.70 3.82
CA HIS A 98 -1.26 -1.84 2.81
C HIS A 98 0.13 -1.82 3.46
N LEU A 99 0.39 -0.86 4.35
CA LEU A 99 1.62 -0.82 5.14
C LEU A 99 1.85 -2.13 5.91
N TRP A 100 0.84 -2.58 6.67
CA TRP A 100 0.96 -3.80 7.46
C TRP A 100 1.14 -5.05 6.61
N ALA A 101 0.59 -5.10 5.40
CA ALA A 101 0.82 -6.17 4.46
C ALA A 101 2.30 -6.24 4.01
N MET A 102 2.92 -5.10 3.73
CA MET A 102 4.35 -5.03 3.40
C MET A 102 5.23 -5.36 4.60
N VAL A 103 4.89 -4.86 5.79
CA VAL A 103 5.56 -5.21 7.06
C VAL A 103 5.49 -6.73 7.30
N TYR A 104 4.35 -7.34 7.07
CA TYR A 104 4.19 -8.80 7.18
C TYR A 104 5.18 -9.55 6.28
N LEU A 105 5.29 -9.17 5.00
CA LEU A 105 6.24 -9.78 4.07
C LEU A 105 7.69 -9.66 4.56
N LEU A 106 8.07 -8.47 5.03
CA LEU A 106 9.41 -8.21 5.55
C LEU A 106 9.72 -9.09 6.77
N HIS A 107 8.79 -9.18 7.71
CA HIS A 107 8.95 -10.00 8.93
C HIS A 107 8.96 -11.50 8.63
N ALA A 108 8.05 -11.96 7.78
CA ALA A 108 7.86 -13.39 7.54
C ALA A 108 8.98 -14.00 6.69
N TYR A 109 9.54 -13.26 5.73
CA TYR A 109 10.40 -13.83 4.69
C TYR A 109 11.83 -13.29 4.64
N PHE A 110 12.14 -12.17 5.32
CA PHE A 110 13.44 -11.54 5.22
C PHE A 110 14.27 -11.56 6.52
N GLY A 111 13.74 -12.18 7.57
CA GLY A 111 14.45 -12.37 8.81
C GLY A 111 14.84 -11.04 9.49
N ARG A 112 16.09 -10.96 10.00
CA ARG A 112 16.56 -9.77 10.72
C ARG A 112 16.54 -8.52 9.83
N ASP A 113 17.08 -8.62 8.63
CA ASP A 113 17.15 -7.48 7.70
C ASP A 113 15.74 -6.93 7.38
N GLY A 114 14.76 -7.84 7.22
CA GLY A 114 13.38 -7.44 6.99
C GLY A 114 12.76 -6.71 8.18
N ARG A 115 13.06 -7.13 9.41
CA ARG A 115 12.59 -6.43 10.61
C ARG A 115 13.18 -5.04 10.73
N GLU A 116 14.49 -4.88 10.50
CA GLU A 116 15.17 -3.58 10.52
C GLU A 116 14.57 -2.63 9.48
N GLU A 117 14.27 -3.12 8.27
CA GLU A 117 13.60 -2.33 7.23
C GLU A 117 12.16 -1.95 7.61
N ALA A 118 11.42 -2.88 8.21
CA ALA A 118 10.04 -2.62 8.66
C ALA A 118 9.99 -1.54 9.75
N GLU A 119 10.92 -1.55 10.69
CA GLU A 119 11.07 -0.49 11.70
C GLU A 119 11.40 0.85 11.04
N ALA A 120 12.33 0.86 10.08
CA ALA A 120 12.72 2.08 9.36
C ALA A 120 11.55 2.71 8.59
N LEU A 121 10.58 1.93 8.08
CA LEU A 121 9.37 2.46 7.43
C LEU A 121 8.56 3.38 8.37
N LEU A 122 8.52 3.06 9.67
CA LEU A 122 7.78 3.83 10.68
C LEU A 122 8.56 5.04 11.20
N GLU A 123 9.87 5.06 11.01
CA GLU A 123 10.73 6.15 11.46
C GLU A 123 10.87 7.27 10.43
N ARG A 124 10.72 6.95 9.13
CA ARG A 124 10.78 7.96 8.07
C ARG A 124 9.63 8.94 8.16
N ARG A 125 9.88 10.18 7.75
CA ARG A 125 8.88 11.27 7.75
C ARG A 125 9.00 12.10 6.49
N SER A 126 7.85 12.46 5.92
CA SER A 126 7.78 13.31 4.74
C SER A 126 8.47 14.66 4.98
N GLY A 127 9.44 14.98 4.14
CA GLY A 127 10.19 16.25 4.20
C GLY A 127 11.16 16.36 5.36
N ASP A 128 11.43 15.29 6.10
CA ASP A 128 12.48 15.27 7.12
C ASP A 128 13.87 15.33 6.47
N ALA A 129 14.77 16.12 7.05
CA ALA A 129 16.11 16.31 6.48
C ALA A 129 17.03 15.10 6.69
N ASP A 130 16.84 14.39 7.81
CA ASP A 130 17.72 13.30 8.23
C ASP A 130 17.15 11.94 7.85
N ASN A 131 15.83 11.81 7.80
CA ASN A 131 15.15 10.55 7.55
C ASN A 131 13.89 10.71 6.64
N PRO A 132 14.07 11.19 5.39
CA PRO A 132 12.98 11.45 4.46
C PRO A 132 12.37 10.17 3.92
N ARG A 133 11.18 10.29 3.30
CA ARG A 133 10.60 9.22 2.49
C ARG A 133 11.49 8.89 1.30
N ILE A 134 11.48 7.60 0.90
CA ILE A 134 12.35 7.07 -0.17
C ILE A 134 12.06 7.77 -1.51
N LEU A 135 10.79 7.92 -1.87
CA LEU A 135 10.40 8.58 -3.11
C LEU A 135 10.23 10.08 -2.88
N GLY A 136 10.93 10.89 -3.68
CA GLY A 136 10.98 12.34 -3.55
C GLY A 136 9.61 13.01 -3.53
N ALA A 137 8.67 12.54 -4.35
CA ALA A 137 7.31 13.07 -4.42
C ALA A 137 6.58 13.04 -3.06
N PHE A 138 6.83 12.02 -2.24
CA PHE A 138 6.22 11.89 -0.92
C PHE A 138 6.84 12.79 0.16
N ASN A 139 7.88 13.54 -0.17
CA ASN A 139 8.46 14.56 0.70
C ASN A 139 7.87 15.96 0.43
N GLU A 140 7.08 16.10 -0.62
CA GLU A 140 6.40 17.34 -0.95
C GLU A 140 5.15 17.57 -0.09
N LYS A 141 4.86 18.83 0.18
CA LYS A 141 3.67 19.18 0.97
C LYS A 141 2.41 19.17 0.12
N THR A 142 1.34 18.63 0.69
CA THR A 142 -0.02 18.76 0.14
C THR A 142 -0.81 19.76 1.01
N PRO A 143 -0.74 21.06 0.71
CA PRO A 143 -1.22 22.10 1.62
C PRO A 143 -2.75 22.22 1.69
N ASP A 144 -3.46 21.69 0.71
CA ASP A 144 -4.92 21.80 0.60
C ASP A 144 -5.53 20.57 -0.11
N TRP A 145 -6.86 20.51 -0.06
CA TRP A 145 -7.62 19.39 -0.64
C TRP A 145 -7.44 19.24 -2.15
N LEU A 146 -7.26 20.32 -2.90
CA LEU A 146 -7.03 20.24 -4.34
C LEU A 146 -5.65 19.64 -4.64
N SER A 147 -4.63 20.13 -3.95
CA SER A 147 -3.26 19.60 -4.07
C SER A 147 -3.20 18.13 -3.70
N PHE A 148 -3.86 17.74 -2.62
CA PHE A 148 -3.96 16.35 -2.21
C PHE A 148 -4.70 15.50 -3.26
N PHE A 149 -5.86 15.94 -3.71
CA PHE A 149 -6.64 15.22 -4.71
C PHE A 149 -5.84 15.00 -6.00
N MET A 150 -5.14 16.04 -6.47
CA MET A 150 -4.31 15.92 -7.67
C MET A 150 -3.11 14.99 -7.45
N PHE A 151 -2.46 15.10 -6.30
CA PHE A 151 -1.36 14.20 -5.93
C PHE A 151 -1.82 12.74 -5.93
N THR A 152 -2.87 12.45 -5.17
CA THR A 152 -3.44 11.10 -5.06
C THR A 152 -3.89 10.57 -6.43
N TYR A 153 -4.62 11.37 -7.21
CA TYR A 153 -5.08 10.97 -8.54
C TYR A 153 -3.95 10.50 -9.46
N PHE A 154 -2.82 11.20 -9.47
CA PHE A 154 -1.68 10.80 -10.32
C PHE A 154 -0.83 9.72 -9.68
N THR A 155 -0.59 9.79 -8.40
CA THR A 155 0.32 8.89 -7.68
C THR A 155 -0.29 7.51 -7.47
N ASP A 156 -1.55 7.44 -7.03
CA ASP A 156 -2.24 6.16 -6.86
C ASP A 156 -2.49 5.49 -8.20
N ARG A 157 -2.77 6.28 -9.24
CA ARG A 157 -2.89 5.74 -10.59
C ARG A 157 -1.58 5.09 -11.07
N ASP A 158 -0.43 5.69 -10.78
CA ASP A 158 0.87 5.09 -11.05
C ASP A 158 1.10 3.87 -10.15
N GLY A 159 0.81 4.00 -8.87
CA GLY A 159 0.89 2.92 -7.86
C GLY A 159 0.09 1.68 -8.26
N LYS A 160 -1.12 1.87 -8.78
CA LYS A 160 -1.94 0.77 -9.29
C LYS A 160 -1.25 -0.04 -10.39
N TYR A 161 -0.57 0.61 -11.33
CA TYR A 161 0.19 -0.09 -12.36
C TYR A 161 1.43 -0.78 -11.79
N GLN A 162 2.07 -0.19 -10.79
CA GLN A 162 3.19 -0.80 -10.09
C GLN A 162 2.74 -2.05 -9.32
N LEU A 163 1.65 -1.96 -8.56
CA LEU A 163 1.06 -3.11 -7.87
C LEU A 163 0.64 -4.21 -8.84
N ALA A 164 0.05 -3.86 -9.98
CA ALA A 164 -0.28 -4.84 -11.02
C ALA A 164 0.96 -5.57 -11.55
N SER A 165 2.07 -4.86 -11.74
CA SER A 165 3.35 -5.46 -12.12
C SER A 165 3.92 -6.37 -11.01
N LEU A 166 3.86 -5.93 -9.76
CA LEU A 166 4.30 -6.73 -8.61
C LEU A 166 3.42 -7.97 -8.38
N ALA A 167 2.13 -7.90 -8.73
CA ALA A 167 1.20 -9.02 -8.68
C ALA A 167 1.58 -10.17 -9.63
N GLU A 168 2.42 -9.91 -10.62
CA GLU A 168 3.00 -10.92 -11.51
C GLU A 168 4.32 -11.51 -10.98
N SER A 169 4.81 -11.06 -9.83
CA SER A 169 6.05 -11.55 -9.23
C SER A 169 6.09 -13.08 -9.14
N GLY A 170 7.26 -13.66 -9.42
CA GLY A 170 7.52 -15.08 -9.18
C GLY A 170 7.45 -15.45 -7.69
N PHE A 171 7.65 -14.49 -6.79
CA PHE A 171 7.50 -14.67 -5.35
C PHE A 171 6.02 -14.56 -4.96
N ASP A 172 5.37 -15.70 -4.73
CA ASP A 172 3.93 -15.82 -4.55
C ASP A 172 3.36 -15.00 -3.38
N PRO A 173 4.01 -14.93 -2.20
CA PRO A 173 3.52 -14.08 -1.12
C PRO A 173 3.41 -12.59 -1.51
N LEU A 174 4.39 -12.05 -2.25
CA LEU A 174 4.33 -10.68 -2.76
C LEU A 174 3.19 -10.51 -3.78
N ALA A 175 3.07 -11.43 -4.72
CA ALA A 175 2.02 -11.39 -5.73
C ALA A 175 0.61 -11.37 -5.10
N ARG A 176 0.37 -12.22 -4.11
CA ARG A 176 -0.91 -12.28 -3.38
C ARG A 176 -1.18 -11.03 -2.55
N THR A 177 -0.14 -10.46 -1.96
CA THR A 177 -0.24 -9.19 -1.21
C THR A 177 -0.64 -8.06 -2.16
N CYS A 178 0.04 -7.92 -3.29
CA CYS A 178 -0.28 -6.88 -4.27
C CYS A 178 -1.68 -7.05 -4.88
N ARG A 179 -2.15 -8.28 -5.11
CA ARG A 179 -3.54 -8.53 -5.54
C ARG A 179 -4.55 -8.13 -4.47
N PHE A 180 -4.25 -8.33 -3.21
CA PHE A 180 -5.08 -7.82 -2.12
C PHE A 180 -5.15 -6.29 -2.15
N MET A 181 -4.00 -5.60 -2.24
CA MET A 181 -3.94 -4.15 -2.29
C MET A 181 -4.74 -3.59 -3.48
N LEU A 182 -4.60 -4.19 -4.65
CA LEU A 182 -5.35 -3.81 -5.86
C LEU A 182 -6.87 -3.86 -5.71
N THR A 183 -7.41 -4.61 -4.76
CA THR A 183 -8.86 -4.63 -4.50
C THR A 183 -9.36 -3.38 -3.78
N GLU A 184 -8.45 -2.59 -3.22
CA GLU A 184 -8.74 -1.39 -2.46
C GLU A 184 -8.32 -0.11 -3.22
N GLU A 185 -7.43 -0.23 -4.21
CA GLU A 185 -7.04 0.84 -5.13
C GLU A 185 -8.15 1.16 -6.18
#